data_853ef592fb75eb7e469d071bb5be252b
#
_entry.id   853ef592fb75eb7e469d071bb5be252b
#
_cell.length_a   1.000
_cell.length_b   1.000
_cell.length_c   1.000
_cell.angle_alpha   90.00
_cell.angle_beta   90.00
_cell.angle_gamma   90.00
#
_symmetry.space_group_name_H-M   'P 1'
#
loop_
_entity.id
_entity.type
_entity.pdbx_description
1 polymer ?
#
loop_
_entity_poly.entity_id
_entity_poly.type
_entity_poly.pdbx_seq_one_letter_code
_entity_poly.pdbx_strand_id
1 'polypeptide(L)'
;MSGAGPSPAPVAVVGAGPVGLTAALVLARTGVRVTLLESRTSLATESRASTFHPSTLDLLDELGVAAALRRQGRTVDRVQWRDLDGHVHAELDYAVLAGHTGHPYRLHVEQARLTPLLLAELAATGLAEVRFGTTVTGAESVDGADEVRVRAEDTTGRVTVTRHSYVLAADGSRSRLRELAGLPGTAREYPDYALRVVTGTPLDELVPGLAPLSYVRDGRASFSALGMPDHWRLIFRIPRGTDREAVLAPEAVRARVEQALPGAAGRSVRIAEAHTYRLARFLLPRYRAGRVLFAGDAAHLTSTAGGLNMNCGIHDAVETARALAAVLRGDTPGEAALDAALEHRRSVVETAVLPRSEARTAGLDSPAELPARLAAMRRTAADPRSAVDYLLKASLLDVAPRPLKGDAHADLVSQAHR
;
A
#
# COMPACT_ATOMS: atom_id res chain seq x y z
N MET A 1 -40.82 -26.01 -8.21
CA MET A 1 -39.58 -26.31 -7.46
C MET A 1 -38.44 -25.83 -8.32
N SER A 2 -37.98 -24.60 -8.10
CA SER A 2 -36.83 -24.04 -8.83
C SER A 2 -35.57 -24.70 -8.26
N GLY A 3 -34.99 -25.61 -9.03
CA GLY A 3 -33.74 -26.25 -8.67
C GLY A 3 -32.63 -25.19 -8.62
N ALA A 4 -32.17 -24.85 -7.43
CA ALA A 4 -30.95 -24.09 -7.29
C ALA A 4 -29.82 -24.89 -7.95
N GLY A 5 -29.27 -24.38 -9.04
CA GLY A 5 -28.08 -24.95 -9.66
C GLY A 5 -26.95 -25.09 -8.64
N PRO A 6 -25.95 -25.94 -8.89
CA PRO A 6 -24.84 -26.12 -7.96
C PRO A 6 -24.21 -24.74 -7.67
N SER A 7 -24.04 -24.42 -6.38
CA SER A 7 -23.37 -23.19 -5.98
C SER A 7 -22.03 -23.08 -6.70
N PRO A 8 -21.66 -21.90 -7.24
CA PRO A 8 -20.40 -21.73 -7.94
C PRO A 8 -19.22 -22.13 -7.06
N ALA A 9 -18.17 -22.65 -7.69
CA ALA A 9 -16.94 -22.99 -6.99
C ALA A 9 -16.37 -21.74 -6.27
N PRO A 10 -15.73 -21.91 -5.12
CA PRO A 10 -15.18 -20.76 -4.39
C PRO A 10 -14.12 -20.01 -5.21
N VAL A 11 -13.90 -18.75 -4.91
CA VAL A 11 -12.74 -17.99 -5.42
C VAL A 11 -11.51 -18.34 -4.58
N ALA A 12 -10.39 -18.68 -5.24
CA ALA A 12 -9.12 -18.77 -4.54
C ALA A 12 -8.47 -17.39 -4.42
N VAL A 13 -8.08 -17.00 -3.22
CA VAL A 13 -7.24 -15.81 -2.98
C VAL A 13 -5.88 -16.31 -2.53
N VAL A 14 -4.80 -15.90 -3.20
CA VAL A 14 -3.45 -16.37 -2.91
C VAL A 14 -2.64 -15.25 -2.27
N GLY A 15 -2.24 -15.47 -1.01
CA GLY A 15 -1.52 -14.53 -0.16
C GLY A 15 -2.40 -13.89 0.92
N ALA A 16 -2.01 -14.06 2.20
CA ALA A 16 -2.67 -13.47 3.37
C ALA A 16 -2.03 -12.13 3.80
N GLY A 17 -1.51 -11.36 2.85
CA GLY A 17 -1.11 -9.96 3.05
C GLY A 17 -2.31 -9.01 3.09
N PRO A 18 -2.09 -7.70 3.30
CA PRO A 18 -3.17 -6.71 3.36
C PRO A 18 -4.10 -6.75 2.15
N VAL A 19 -3.53 -6.90 0.95
CA VAL A 19 -4.26 -6.93 -0.32
C VAL A 19 -5.15 -8.17 -0.42
N GLY A 20 -4.57 -9.36 -0.19
CA GLY A 20 -5.31 -10.62 -0.30
C GLY A 20 -6.41 -10.74 0.76
N LEU A 21 -6.13 -10.38 2.02
CA LEU A 21 -7.13 -10.39 3.08
C LEU A 21 -8.25 -9.37 2.83
N THR A 22 -7.93 -8.18 2.29
CA THR A 22 -8.95 -7.21 1.89
C THR A 22 -9.83 -7.76 0.78
N ALA A 23 -9.25 -8.34 -0.27
CA ALA A 23 -10.01 -8.94 -1.37
C ALA A 23 -10.90 -10.10 -0.88
N ALA A 24 -10.36 -10.99 -0.06
CA ALA A 24 -11.09 -12.11 0.52
C ALA A 24 -12.29 -11.64 1.37
N LEU A 25 -12.08 -10.61 2.19
CA LEU A 25 -13.14 -10.05 3.04
C LEU A 25 -14.24 -9.38 2.20
N VAL A 26 -13.88 -8.61 1.17
CA VAL A 26 -14.86 -7.98 0.26
C VAL A 26 -15.68 -9.06 -0.45
N LEU A 27 -15.05 -10.10 -1.01
CA LEU A 27 -15.73 -11.24 -1.64
C LEU A 27 -16.67 -11.93 -0.67
N ALA A 28 -16.21 -12.29 0.52
CA ALA A 28 -17.01 -12.97 1.52
C ALA A 28 -18.22 -12.13 1.97
N ARG A 29 -18.05 -10.83 2.19
CA ARG A 29 -19.15 -9.91 2.56
C ARG A 29 -20.19 -9.71 1.44
N THR A 30 -19.80 -9.98 0.20
CA THR A 30 -20.73 -9.97 -0.94
C THR A 30 -21.34 -11.35 -1.23
N GLY A 31 -21.17 -12.33 -0.33
CA GLY A 31 -21.77 -13.66 -0.42
C GLY A 31 -20.97 -14.67 -1.23
N VAL A 32 -19.76 -14.34 -1.68
CA VAL A 32 -18.89 -15.24 -2.44
C VAL A 32 -18.06 -16.10 -1.50
N ARG A 33 -18.07 -17.42 -1.68
CA ARG A 33 -17.19 -18.32 -0.92
C ARG A 33 -15.74 -18.16 -1.34
N VAL A 34 -14.83 -18.11 -0.37
CA VAL A 34 -13.40 -17.89 -0.57
C VAL A 34 -12.57 -19.03 0.00
N THR A 35 -11.53 -19.43 -0.72
CA THR A 35 -10.42 -20.22 -0.17
C THR A 35 -9.17 -19.33 -0.17
N LEU A 36 -8.71 -18.93 1.00
CA LEU A 36 -7.48 -18.13 1.16
C LEU A 36 -6.29 -19.07 1.38
N LEU A 37 -5.28 -18.97 0.52
CA LEU A 37 -4.08 -19.81 0.52
C LEU A 37 -2.86 -18.95 0.86
N GLU A 38 -2.13 -19.30 1.92
CA GLU A 38 -0.92 -18.58 2.37
C GLU A 38 0.23 -19.57 2.57
N SER A 39 1.35 -19.28 1.94
CA SER A 39 2.55 -20.14 2.00
C SER A 39 3.21 -20.18 3.38
N ARG A 40 3.11 -19.10 4.15
CA ARG A 40 3.58 -19.06 5.54
C ARG A 40 2.65 -19.85 6.45
N THR A 41 3.18 -20.37 7.55
CA THR A 41 2.39 -21.07 8.59
C THR A 41 1.56 -20.15 9.47
N SER A 42 1.77 -18.83 9.37
CA SER A 42 1.06 -17.79 10.10
C SER A 42 1.11 -16.46 9.35
N LEU A 43 0.36 -15.47 9.82
CA LEU A 43 0.47 -14.10 9.32
C LEU A 43 1.89 -13.56 9.48
N ALA A 44 2.32 -12.73 8.52
CA ALA A 44 3.60 -12.05 8.60
C ALA A 44 3.63 -11.07 9.77
N THR A 45 4.66 -11.15 10.60
CA THR A 45 4.94 -10.20 11.70
C THR A 45 5.80 -9.03 11.27
N GLU A 46 6.55 -9.20 10.17
CA GLU A 46 7.39 -8.16 9.59
C GLU A 46 6.55 -7.15 8.81
N SER A 47 6.83 -5.87 9.01
CA SER A 47 6.14 -4.80 8.31
C SER A 47 7.03 -4.13 7.27
N ARG A 48 6.55 -4.11 6.03
CA ARG A 48 7.17 -3.35 4.93
C ARG A 48 6.55 -1.95 4.82
N ALA A 49 5.25 -1.83 4.97
CA ALA A 49 4.52 -0.58 4.96
C ALA A 49 4.05 -0.19 6.37
N SER A 50 3.93 1.12 6.59
CA SER A 50 3.58 1.67 7.90
C SER A 50 2.76 2.95 7.82
N THR A 51 2.22 3.27 6.65
CA THR A 51 1.44 4.49 6.45
C THR A 51 0.14 4.16 5.73
N PHE A 52 -0.98 4.47 6.35
CA PHE A 52 -2.31 4.37 5.76
C PHE A 52 -2.83 5.77 5.40
N HIS A 53 -3.29 5.90 4.17
CA HIS A 53 -3.80 7.15 3.62
C HIS A 53 -5.28 7.32 3.93
N PRO A 54 -5.80 8.56 3.93
CA PRO A 54 -7.22 8.86 4.12
C PRO A 54 -8.16 7.96 3.31
N SER A 55 -7.93 7.87 2.00
CA SER A 55 -8.75 7.04 1.10
C SER A 55 -8.78 5.55 1.46
N THR A 56 -7.65 5.02 1.93
CA THR A 56 -7.56 3.63 2.38
C THR A 56 -8.25 3.44 3.73
N LEU A 57 -8.17 4.44 4.62
CA LEU A 57 -8.88 4.39 5.91
C LEU A 57 -10.39 4.41 5.71
N ASP A 58 -10.91 5.17 4.72
CA ASP A 58 -12.33 5.14 4.36
C ASP A 58 -12.77 3.73 3.95
N LEU A 59 -11.99 3.03 3.10
CA LEU A 59 -12.29 1.66 2.70
C LEU A 59 -12.18 0.66 3.88
N LEU A 60 -11.20 0.84 4.75
CA LEU A 60 -11.04 0.01 5.95
C LEU A 60 -12.14 0.26 6.99
N ASP A 61 -12.72 1.46 7.01
CA ASP A 61 -13.88 1.78 7.85
C ASP A 61 -15.14 1.06 7.37
N GLU A 62 -15.38 1.03 6.05
CA GLU A 62 -16.42 0.21 5.46
C GLU A 62 -16.26 -1.29 5.78
N LEU A 63 -15.02 -1.74 5.90
CA LEU A 63 -14.67 -3.10 6.31
C LEU A 63 -14.64 -3.29 7.84
N GLY A 64 -15.03 -2.28 8.63
CA GLY A 64 -15.19 -2.36 10.08
C GLY A 64 -13.88 -2.46 10.86
N VAL A 65 -12.72 -2.25 10.22
CA VAL A 65 -11.40 -2.43 10.86
C VAL A 65 -10.66 -1.13 11.15
N ALA A 66 -11.07 0.00 10.57
CA ALA A 66 -10.35 1.27 10.70
C ALA A 66 -10.24 1.75 12.15
N ALA A 67 -11.32 1.67 12.93
CA ALA A 67 -11.33 2.09 14.32
C ALA A 67 -10.36 1.25 15.20
N ALA A 68 -10.33 -0.07 14.99
CA ALA A 68 -9.43 -0.97 15.71
C ALA A 68 -7.96 -0.75 15.30
N LEU A 69 -7.70 -0.48 14.03
CA LEU A 69 -6.38 -0.15 13.53
C LEU A 69 -5.89 1.21 14.07
N ARG A 70 -6.77 2.22 14.10
CA ARG A 70 -6.47 3.56 14.63
C ARG A 70 -6.03 3.53 16.09
N ARG A 71 -6.65 2.70 16.93
CA ARG A 71 -6.25 2.53 18.35
C ARG A 71 -4.82 2.01 18.51
N GLN A 72 -4.27 1.35 17.50
CA GLN A 72 -2.92 0.79 17.50
C GLN A 72 -1.90 1.68 16.80
N GLY A 73 -2.34 2.78 16.19
CA GLY A 73 -1.53 3.65 15.36
C GLY A 73 -1.36 5.05 15.95
N ARG A 74 -0.49 5.82 15.31
CA ARG A 74 -0.31 7.25 15.53
C ARG A 74 -1.03 8.02 14.42
N THR A 75 -2.00 8.85 14.81
CA THR A 75 -2.65 9.81 13.89
C THR A 75 -1.66 10.91 13.54
N VAL A 76 -1.57 11.22 12.25
CA VAL A 76 -0.67 12.24 11.68
C VAL A 76 -1.54 13.24 10.94
N ASP A 77 -1.73 14.40 11.54
CA ASP A 77 -2.60 15.48 11.09
C ASP A 77 -1.93 16.42 10.08
N ARG A 78 -0.60 16.44 10.02
CA ARG A 78 0.16 17.34 9.16
C ARG A 78 1.41 16.70 8.58
N VAL A 79 1.88 17.25 7.46
CA VAL A 79 3.12 16.92 6.80
C VAL A 79 3.98 18.16 6.63
N GLN A 80 5.28 18.05 6.93
CA GLN A 80 6.24 19.14 6.84
C GLN A 80 7.31 18.89 5.77
N TRP A 81 7.76 19.99 5.17
CA TRP A 81 9.04 20.11 4.44
C TRP A 81 9.93 21.07 5.20
N ARG A 82 11.07 20.60 5.66
CA ARG A 82 12.00 21.39 6.48
C ARG A 82 13.44 21.13 6.07
N ASP A 83 14.35 22.03 6.45
CA ASP A 83 15.79 21.84 6.34
C ASP A 83 16.40 21.29 7.64
N LEU A 84 17.72 21.08 7.63
CA LEU A 84 18.49 20.61 8.79
C LEU A 84 18.62 21.66 9.89
N ASP A 85 18.50 22.93 9.56
CA ASP A 85 18.58 24.04 10.54
C ASP A 85 17.25 24.24 11.26
N GLY A 86 16.22 23.42 10.92
CA GLY A 86 14.92 23.42 11.57
C GLY A 86 13.89 24.37 10.96
N HIS A 87 14.26 25.11 9.90
CA HIS A 87 13.30 25.97 9.21
C HIS A 87 12.24 25.14 8.47
N VAL A 88 10.96 25.43 8.73
CA VAL A 88 9.82 24.80 8.05
C VAL A 88 9.51 25.60 6.79
N HIS A 89 9.83 25.03 5.63
CA HIS A 89 9.55 25.63 4.33
C HIS A 89 8.09 25.56 3.93
N ALA A 90 7.43 24.45 4.29
CA ALA A 90 6.00 24.25 4.03
C ALA A 90 5.43 23.24 5.05
N GLU A 91 4.19 23.48 5.43
CA GLU A 91 3.38 22.55 6.23
C GLU A 91 2.00 22.49 5.64
N LEU A 92 1.45 21.28 5.51
CA LEU A 92 0.09 21.03 5.05
C LEU A 92 -0.66 20.28 6.15
N ASP A 93 -1.82 20.80 6.54
CA ASP A 93 -2.74 20.21 7.49
C ASP A 93 -3.77 19.37 6.74
N TYR A 94 -3.91 18.11 7.13
CA TYR A 94 -4.90 17.19 6.56
C TYR A 94 -6.35 17.60 6.87
N ALA A 95 -6.58 18.45 7.87
CA ALA A 95 -7.92 18.96 8.20
C ALA A 95 -8.63 19.62 7.01
N VAL A 96 -7.87 20.14 6.03
CA VAL A 96 -8.44 20.71 4.79
C VAL A 96 -9.19 19.65 3.94
N LEU A 97 -9.00 18.37 4.22
CA LEU A 97 -9.69 17.26 3.56
C LEU A 97 -10.99 16.83 4.26
N ALA A 98 -11.44 17.50 5.32
CA ALA A 98 -12.63 17.11 6.09
C ALA A 98 -13.91 16.99 5.26
N GLY A 99 -14.02 17.74 4.13
CA GLY A 99 -15.14 17.62 3.18
C GLY A 99 -14.99 16.48 2.14
N HIS A 100 -13.86 15.76 2.13
CA HIS A 100 -13.51 14.76 1.11
C HIS A 100 -13.34 13.35 1.66
N THR A 101 -13.21 13.18 2.99
CA THR A 101 -12.96 11.89 3.65
C THR A 101 -13.44 11.93 5.08
N GLY A 102 -13.85 10.77 5.61
CA GLY A 102 -14.11 10.58 7.05
C GLY A 102 -12.84 10.55 7.90
N HIS A 103 -11.66 10.47 7.25
CA HIS A 103 -10.38 10.29 7.90
C HIS A 103 -9.36 11.35 7.42
N PRO A 104 -9.55 12.66 7.75
CA PRO A 104 -8.68 13.75 7.30
C PRO A 104 -7.32 13.71 8.04
N TYR A 105 -6.60 12.60 7.99
CA TYR A 105 -5.29 12.36 8.59
C TYR A 105 -4.63 11.14 7.94
N ARG A 106 -3.33 10.99 8.08
CA ARG A 106 -2.65 9.71 7.88
C ARG A 106 -2.61 8.92 9.18
N LEU A 107 -2.59 7.60 9.07
CA LEU A 107 -2.36 6.74 10.21
C LEU A 107 -1.00 6.03 10.03
N HIS A 108 -0.09 6.26 10.96
CA HIS A 108 1.16 5.53 11.04
C HIS A 108 0.99 4.34 11.99
N VAL A 109 1.02 3.16 11.44
CA VAL A 109 0.94 1.88 12.14
C VAL A 109 1.54 0.78 11.27
N GLU A 110 2.15 -0.21 11.90
CA GLU A 110 2.73 -1.34 11.19
C GLU A 110 1.67 -2.11 10.39
N GLN A 111 1.95 -2.44 9.15
CA GLN A 111 1.09 -3.27 8.29
C GLN A 111 0.67 -4.57 8.96
N ALA A 112 1.55 -5.18 9.77
CA ALA A 112 1.28 -6.39 10.52
C ALA A 112 0.15 -6.24 11.56
N ARG A 113 -0.25 -5.02 11.91
CA ARG A 113 -1.40 -4.77 12.78
C ARG A 113 -2.74 -4.82 12.05
N LEU A 114 -2.76 -4.60 10.72
CA LEU A 114 -3.97 -4.68 9.91
C LEU A 114 -4.38 -6.12 9.62
N THR A 115 -3.43 -6.99 9.27
CA THR A 115 -3.76 -8.34 8.77
C THR A 115 -4.52 -9.21 9.78
N PRO A 116 -4.24 -9.20 11.10
CA PRO A 116 -5.06 -9.94 12.06
C PRO A 116 -6.51 -9.41 12.17
N LEU A 117 -6.70 -8.09 12.02
CA LEU A 117 -8.03 -7.49 12.07
C LEU A 117 -8.86 -7.94 10.85
N LEU A 118 -8.28 -7.89 9.65
CA LEU A 118 -8.95 -8.36 8.43
C LEU A 118 -9.25 -9.87 8.50
N LEU A 119 -8.32 -10.68 9.02
CA LEU A 119 -8.50 -12.12 9.17
C LEU A 119 -9.65 -12.44 10.14
N ALA A 120 -9.76 -11.73 11.25
CA ALA A 120 -10.84 -11.91 12.21
C ALA A 120 -12.21 -11.58 11.60
N GLU A 121 -12.32 -10.46 10.87
CA GLU A 121 -13.54 -10.09 10.15
C GLU A 121 -13.89 -11.11 9.05
N LEU A 122 -12.87 -11.61 8.33
CA LEU A 122 -13.06 -12.65 7.32
C LEU A 122 -13.61 -13.94 7.92
N ALA A 123 -13.03 -14.39 9.03
CA ALA A 123 -13.48 -15.58 9.74
C ALA A 123 -14.94 -15.43 10.24
N ALA A 124 -15.32 -14.24 10.71
CA ALA A 124 -16.67 -13.95 11.17
C ALA A 124 -17.74 -14.06 10.08
N THR A 125 -17.37 -13.99 8.79
CA THR A 125 -18.33 -14.17 7.67
C THR A 125 -18.85 -15.59 7.54
N GLY A 126 -18.10 -16.61 8.00
CA GLY A 126 -18.40 -18.03 7.79
C GLY A 126 -18.28 -18.49 6.33
N LEU A 127 -17.82 -17.62 5.41
CA LEU A 127 -17.72 -17.90 3.96
C LEU A 127 -16.28 -18.10 3.48
N ALA A 128 -15.31 -18.14 4.37
CA ALA A 128 -13.90 -18.29 4.02
C ALA A 128 -13.27 -19.51 4.67
N GLU A 129 -12.58 -20.30 3.87
CA GLU A 129 -11.63 -21.31 4.32
C GLU A 129 -10.22 -20.73 4.21
N VAL A 130 -9.47 -20.72 5.31
CA VAL A 130 -8.09 -20.17 5.36
C VAL A 130 -7.10 -21.30 5.56
N ARG A 131 -6.15 -21.45 4.64
CA ARG A 131 -5.12 -22.50 4.65
C ARG A 131 -3.74 -21.85 4.70
N PHE A 132 -3.16 -21.81 5.88
CA PHE A 132 -1.75 -21.48 6.08
C PHE A 132 -0.84 -22.65 5.73
N GLY A 133 0.45 -22.38 5.51
CA GLY A 133 1.43 -23.39 5.14
C GLY A 133 1.14 -24.03 3.78
N THR A 134 0.44 -23.33 2.90
CA THR A 134 -0.04 -23.84 1.61
C THR A 134 0.49 -22.97 0.49
N THR A 135 1.46 -23.51 -0.24
CA THR A 135 2.11 -22.83 -1.38
C THR A 135 1.44 -23.19 -2.68
N VAL A 136 0.91 -22.21 -3.40
CA VAL A 136 0.37 -22.42 -4.74
C VAL A 136 1.51 -22.60 -5.74
N THR A 137 1.49 -23.75 -6.44
CA THR A 137 2.52 -24.15 -7.41
C THR A 137 2.02 -24.13 -8.85
N GLY A 138 0.69 -24.01 -9.07
CA GLY A 138 0.08 -23.92 -10.39
C GLY A 138 -1.34 -23.37 -10.32
N ALA A 139 -1.76 -22.68 -11.38
CA ALA A 139 -3.13 -22.25 -11.61
C ALA A 139 -3.40 -22.30 -13.11
N GLU A 140 -4.26 -23.21 -13.53
CA GLU A 140 -4.54 -23.48 -14.94
C GLU A 140 -6.04 -23.34 -15.21
N SER A 141 -6.40 -22.47 -16.14
CA SER A 141 -7.78 -22.41 -16.63
C SER A 141 -8.13 -23.71 -17.35
N VAL A 142 -9.34 -24.23 -17.10
CA VAL A 142 -9.81 -25.45 -17.74
C VAL A 142 -10.53 -25.07 -19.03
N ASP A 143 -10.02 -25.52 -20.16
CA ASP A 143 -10.64 -25.24 -21.45
C ASP A 143 -12.10 -25.70 -21.49
N GLY A 144 -12.98 -24.79 -21.92
CA GLY A 144 -14.43 -25.07 -22.02
C GLY A 144 -15.16 -25.14 -20.67
N ALA A 145 -14.50 -24.87 -19.53
CA ALA A 145 -15.13 -24.82 -18.22
C ALA A 145 -14.89 -23.47 -17.54
N ASP A 146 -15.89 -23.01 -16.78
CA ASP A 146 -15.81 -21.79 -15.99
C ASP A 146 -15.04 -22.00 -14.68
N GLU A 147 -13.89 -22.70 -14.76
CA GLU A 147 -13.09 -23.11 -13.60
C GLU A 147 -11.58 -22.95 -13.82
N VAL A 148 -10.88 -22.79 -12.69
CA VAL A 148 -9.43 -22.86 -12.59
C VAL A 148 -9.04 -24.03 -11.69
N ARG A 149 -8.08 -24.84 -12.11
CA ARG A 149 -7.42 -25.83 -11.27
C ARG A 149 -6.25 -25.17 -10.55
N VAL A 150 -6.30 -25.16 -9.23
CA VAL A 150 -5.20 -24.66 -8.39
C VAL A 150 -4.48 -25.85 -7.81
N ARG A 151 -3.19 -25.95 -8.12
CA ARG A 151 -2.26 -26.90 -7.53
C ARG A 151 -1.53 -26.23 -6.38
N ALA A 152 -1.56 -26.83 -5.20
CA ALA A 152 -0.90 -26.32 -4.03
C ALA A 152 -0.21 -27.45 -3.25
N GLU A 153 0.87 -27.10 -2.57
CA GLU A 153 1.68 -27.98 -1.75
C GLU A 153 1.68 -27.48 -0.31
N ASP A 154 1.44 -28.37 0.64
CA ASP A 154 1.51 -28.06 2.06
C ASP A 154 2.93 -28.24 2.61
N THR A 155 3.12 -27.91 3.90
CA THR A 155 4.44 -27.98 4.60
C THR A 155 4.99 -29.40 4.70
N THR A 156 4.19 -30.43 4.44
CA THR A 156 4.62 -31.85 4.45
C THR A 156 5.02 -32.33 3.05
N GLY A 157 4.89 -31.49 2.01
CA GLY A 157 5.14 -31.86 0.62
C GLY A 157 3.93 -32.52 -0.06
N ARG A 158 2.78 -32.59 0.63
CA ARG A 158 1.56 -33.14 0.04
C ARG A 158 0.97 -32.17 -0.97
N VAL A 159 0.81 -32.64 -2.19
CA VAL A 159 0.20 -31.87 -3.28
C VAL A 159 -1.30 -32.12 -3.31
N THR A 160 -2.07 -31.03 -3.42
CA THR A 160 -3.53 -31.04 -3.62
C THR A 160 -3.87 -30.26 -4.90
N VAL A 161 -4.96 -30.68 -5.55
CA VAL A 161 -5.54 -29.94 -6.69
C VAL A 161 -6.98 -29.64 -6.35
N THR A 162 -7.34 -28.37 -6.36
CA THR A 162 -8.69 -27.88 -6.06
C THR A 162 -9.24 -27.08 -7.25
N ARG A 163 -10.57 -26.99 -7.34
CA ARG A 163 -11.27 -26.26 -8.39
C ARG A 163 -11.86 -24.97 -7.84
N HIS A 164 -11.67 -23.89 -8.57
CA HIS A 164 -12.13 -22.56 -8.21
C HIS A 164 -12.72 -21.86 -9.43
N SER A 165 -13.67 -20.94 -9.22
CA SER A 165 -14.23 -20.11 -10.30
C SER A 165 -13.20 -19.12 -10.84
N TYR A 166 -12.42 -18.53 -9.95
CA TYR A 166 -11.31 -17.60 -10.25
C TYR A 166 -10.19 -17.75 -9.22
N VAL A 167 -9.01 -17.25 -9.59
CA VAL A 167 -7.89 -17.04 -8.70
C VAL A 167 -7.57 -15.55 -8.62
N LEU A 168 -7.49 -14.98 -7.42
CA LEU A 168 -6.98 -13.63 -7.18
C LEU A 168 -5.57 -13.75 -6.59
N ALA A 169 -4.57 -13.42 -7.39
CA ALA A 169 -3.17 -13.42 -7.02
C ALA A 169 -2.81 -12.14 -6.27
N ALA A 170 -2.56 -12.26 -4.98
CA ALA A 170 -2.05 -11.23 -4.08
C ALA A 170 -0.79 -11.72 -3.33
N ASP A 171 -0.02 -12.60 -3.99
CA ASP A 171 1.15 -13.32 -3.50
C ASP A 171 2.44 -12.47 -3.47
N GLY A 172 2.30 -11.15 -3.64
CA GLY A 172 3.32 -10.18 -3.36
C GLY A 172 4.34 -9.96 -4.49
N SER A 173 5.42 -9.25 -4.16
CA SER A 173 6.42 -8.80 -5.14
C SER A 173 7.16 -9.92 -5.87
N ARG A 174 7.21 -11.10 -5.27
CA ARG A 174 7.80 -12.33 -5.85
C ARG A 174 6.71 -13.30 -6.30
N SER A 175 5.64 -12.78 -6.88
CA SER A 175 4.47 -13.55 -7.30
C SER A 175 4.83 -14.74 -8.18
N ARG A 176 4.55 -15.93 -7.66
CA ARG A 176 4.71 -17.18 -8.41
C ARG A 176 3.65 -17.31 -9.50
N LEU A 177 2.44 -16.85 -9.21
CA LEU A 177 1.34 -16.87 -10.18
C LEU A 177 1.62 -15.98 -11.40
N ARG A 178 2.29 -14.84 -11.19
CA ARG A 178 2.74 -13.97 -12.30
C ARG A 178 3.75 -14.68 -13.18
N GLU A 179 4.72 -15.37 -12.60
CA GLU A 179 5.70 -16.15 -13.35
C GLU A 179 5.02 -17.27 -14.17
N LEU A 180 4.11 -18.02 -13.54
CA LEU A 180 3.37 -19.11 -14.17
C LEU A 180 2.45 -18.62 -15.30
N ALA A 181 1.88 -17.42 -15.16
CA ALA A 181 1.04 -16.83 -16.20
C ALA A 181 1.85 -16.34 -17.42
N GLY A 182 3.19 -16.35 -17.35
CA GLY A 182 4.05 -15.91 -18.44
C GLY A 182 3.85 -14.44 -18.83
N LEU A 183 3.37 -13.61 -17.90
CA LEU A 183 3.11 -12.19 -18.17
C LEU A 183 4.41 -11.39 -18.03
N PRO A 184 4.97 -10.85 -19.13
CA PRO A 184 6.12 -9.96 -19.06
C PRO A 184 5.69 -8.63 -18.44
N GLY A 185 6.25 -8.29 -17.30
CA GLY A 185 6.05 -6.97 -16.69
C GLY A 185 7.19 -6.02 -17.01
N THR A 186 6.91 -4.73 -17.07
CA THR A 186 7.95 -3.70 -17.19
C THR A 186 8.58 -3.48 -15.81
N ALA A 187 9.75 -4.06 -15.60
CA ALA A 187 10.52 -3.89 -14.37
C ALA A 187 11.66 -2.89 -14.57
N ARG A 188 11.85 -1.99 -13.61
CA ARG A 188 12.98 -1.07 -13.55
C ARG A 188 13.45 -0.92 -12.11
N GLU A 189 14.70 -1.21 -11.84
CA GLU A 189 15.33 -0.83 -10.58
C GLU A 189 15.61 0.68 -10.56
N TYR A 190 15.34 1.32 -9.44
CA TYR A 190 15.79 2.69 -9.24
C TYR A 190 17.31 2.72 -9.04
N PRO A 191 17.98 3.83 -9.40
CA PRO A 191 19.43 3.97 -9.23
C PRO A 191 19.85 3.96 -7.76
N ASP A 192 18.94 4.28 -6.85
CA ASP A 192 19.20 4.37 -5.42
C ASP A 192 18.56 3.20 -4.67
N TYR A 193 19.03 2.97 -3.47
CA TYR A 193 18.34 2.14 -2.49
C TYR A 193 18.05 2.96 -1.21
N ALA A 194 17.24 2.42 -0.32
CA ALA A 194 16.90 3.08 0.92
C ALA A 194 17.65 2.46 2.11
N LEU A 195 18.11 3.33 3.03
CA LEU A 195 18.52 2.96 4.37
C LEU A 195 17.42 3.39 5.32
N ARG A 196 16.82 2.44 6.05
CA ARG A 196 15.90 2.68 7.15
C ARG A 196 16.65 2.55 8.47
N VAL A 197 16.58 3.58 9.29
CA VAL A 197 17.08 3.56 10.66
C VAL A 197 15.88 3.68 11.59
N VAL A 198 15.83 2.83 12.61
CA VAL A 198 14.78 2.81 13.63
C VAL A 198 15.36 3.24 14.97
N THR A 199 14.61 4.09 15.68
CA THR A 199 14.98 4.56 17.02
C THR A 199 13.74 4.66 17.90
N GLY A 200 13.83 4.19 19.15
CA GLY A 200 12.85 4.45 20.20
C GLY A 200 13.01 5.82 20.88
N THR A 201 14.00 6.62 20.48
CA THR A 201 14.18 7.96 21.00
C THR A 201 13.07 8.88 20.44
N PRO A 202 12.33 9.63 21.29
CA PRO A 202 11.25 10.50 20.85
C PRO A 202 11.85 11.75 20.14
N LEU A 203 11.90 11.71 18.80
CA LEU A 203 12.56 12.76 18.02
C LEU A 203 11.81 14.09 18.07
N ASP A 204 10.50 14.09 18.29
CA ASP A 204 9.68 15.30 18.47
C ASP A 204 9.97 16.03 19.78
N GLU A 205 10.53 15.35 20.80
CA GLU A 205 11.03 15.97 22.02
C GLU A 205 12.45 16.55 21.83
N LEU A 206 13.26 15.92 20.96
CA LEU A 206 14.64 16.36 20.70
C LEU A 206 14.74 17.47 19.65
N VAL A 207 13.81 17.49 18.69
CA VAL A 207 13.81 18.42 17.56
C VAL A 207 12.54 19.27 17.62
N PRO A 208 12.60 20.51 18.13
CA PRO A 208 11.43 21.36 18.30
C PRO A 208 10.60 21.50 17.01
N GLY A 209 9.30 21.29 17.14
CA GLY A 209 8.35 21.43 16.04
C GLY A 209 8.44 20.35 14.94
N LEU A 210 9.13 19.24 15.17
CA LEU A 210 9.17 18.11 14.22
C LEU A 210 7.81 17.45 14.15
N ALA A 211 7.15 17.51 12.98
CA ALA A 211 5.90 16.78 12.76
C ALA A 211 6.15 15.27 12.59
N PRO A 212 5.18 14.41 12.96
CA PRO A 212 5.30 12.96 12.81
C PRO A 212 5.51 12.50 11.37
N LEU A 213 5.24 13.34 10.39
CA LEU A 213 5.63 13.12 8.99
C LEU A 213 6.39 14.34 8.51
N SER A 214 7.71 14.22 8.44
CA SER A 214 8.60 15.32 8.01
C SER A 214 9.51 14.84 6.89
N TYR A 215 9.53 15.61 5.82
CA TYR A 215 10.49 15.49 4.73
C TYR A 215 11.59 16.50 4.95
N VAL A 216 12.73 16.05 5.47
CA VAL A 216 13.92 16.91 5.60
C VAL A 216 14.63 16.96 4.27
N ARG A 217 14.82 18.16 3.74
CA ARG A 217 15.39 18.41 2.42
C ARG A 217 16.44 19.50 2.54
N ASP A 218 17.68 19.09 2.42
CA ASP A 218 18.85 19.97 2.59
C ASP A 218 19.99 19.47 1.70
N GLY A 219 20.82 20.35 1.16
CA GLY A 219 21.96 19.97 0.34
C GLY A 219 23.01 19.11 1.07
N ARG A 220 22.98 19.10 2.40
CA ARG A 220 23.90 18.31 3.25
C ARG A 220 23.36 16.89 3.51
N ALA A 221 22.05 16.76 3.70
CA ALA A 221 21.39 15.47 3.87
C ALA A 221 19.88 15.58 3.57
N SER A 222 19.33 14.55 2.95
CA SER A 222 17.89 14.45 2.69
C SER A 222 17.35 13.12 3.21
N PHE A 223 16.29 13.19 4.02
CA PHE A 223 15.64 12.00 4.57
C PHE A 223 14.16 12.26 4.85
N SER A 224 13.44 11.20 5.20
CA SER A 224 12.08 11.29 5.71
C SER A 224 12.04 10.79 7.14
N ALA A 225 11.39 11.53 8.04
CA ALA A 225 11.15 11.14 9.42
C ALA A 225 9.67 10.74 9.58
N LEU A 226 9.43 9.54 10.10
CA LEU A 226 8.11 8.99 10.35
C LEU A 226 8.00 8.64 11.84
N GLY A 227 7.15 9.35 12.57
CA GLY A 227 6.78 9.03 13.95
C GLY A 227 5.76 7.90 13.96
N MET A 228 6.17 6.74 14.49
CA MET A 228 5.32 5.60 14.76
C MET A 228 4.76 5.69 16.19
N PRO A 229 3.87 4.79 16.63
CA PRO A 229 3.35 4.83 18.01
C PRO A 229 4.42 4.75 19.09
N ASP A 230 5.43 3.93 18.89
CA ASP A 230 6.45 3.57 19.89
C ASP A 230 7.91 3.78 19.43
N HIS A 231 8.10 4.27 18.21
CA HIS A 231 9.43 4.50 17.64
C HIS A 231 9.40 5.53 16.51
N TRP A 232 10.57 5.91 16.02
CA TRP A 232 10.73 6.72 14.83
C TRP A 232 11.49 5.96 13.75
N ARG A 233 11.17 6.27 12.49
CA ARG A 233 11.90 5.80 11.31
C ARG A 233 12.51 6.97 10.58
N LEU A 234 13.82 6.91 10.37
CA LEU A 234 14.55 7.79 9.47
C LEU A 234 14.84 7.00 8.19
N ILE A 235 14.41 7.53 7.05
CA ILE A 235 14.58 6.85 5.76
C ILE A 235 15.45 7.74 4.88
N PHE A 236 16.66 7.27 4.63
CA PHE A 236 17.66 7.93 3.77
C PHE A 236 17.68 7.28 2.41
N ARG A 237 17.99 8.08 1.39
CA ARG A 237 18.33 7.57 0.08
C ARG A 237 19.83 7.41 -0.04
N ILE A 238 20.25 6.27 -0.59
CA ILE A 238 21.65 5.92 -0.75
C ILE A 238 21.90 5.73 -2.25
N PRO A 239 22.83 6.48 -2.84
CA PRO A 239 23.18 6.37 -4.25
C PRO A 239 23.63 4.96 -4.64
N ARG A 240 23.29 4.54 -5.85
CA ARG A 240 23.76 3.27 -6.42
C ARG A 240 25.28 3.26 -6.47
N GLY A 241 25.85 2.10 -6.17
CA GLY A 241 27.32 1.92 -6.15
C GLY A 241 27.97 2.16 -4.79
N THR A 242 27.21 2.72 -3.83
CA THR A 242 27.67 2.75 -2.44
C THR A 242 27.62 1.32 -1.88
N ASP A 243 28.71 0.88 -1.24
CA ASP A 243 28.76 -0.44 -0.62
C ASP A 243 27.73 -0.54 0.52
N ARG A 244 26.91 -1.59 0.45
CA ARG A 244 25.82 -1.80 1.42
C ARG A 244 26.34 -2.18 2.80
N GLU A 245 27.43 -2.92 2.90
CA GLU A 245 28.03 -3.30 4.18
C GLU A 245 28.62 -2.06 4.84
N ALA A 246 29.34 -1.24 4.07
CA ALA A 246 29.87 0.02 4.56
C ALA A 246 28.78 1.00 5.05
N VAL A 247 27.63 1.05 4.35
CA VAL A 247 26.47 1.88 4.77
C VAL A 247 25.84 1.39 6.06
N LEU A 248 25.87 0.08 6.32
CA LEU A 248 25.31 -0.55 7.51
C LEU A 248 26.30 -0.63 8.68
N ALA A 249 27.56 -0.27 8.48
CA ALA A 249 28.53 -0.21 9.56
C ALA A 249 28.00 0.70 10.68
N PRO A 250 28.05 0.29 11.96
CA PRO A 250 27.47 1.05 13.07
C PRO A 250 27.90 2.49 13.15
N GLU A 251 29.18 2.75 12.89
CA GLU A 251 29.76 4.09 12.85
C GLU A 251 29.24 4.93 11.67
N ALA A 252 29.02 4.32 10.50
CA ALA A 252 28.47 5.01 9.33
C ALA A 252 26.98 5.38 9.55
N VAL A 253 26.21 4.47 10.13
CA VAL A 253 24.82 4.76 10.50
C VAL A 253 24.76 5.85 11.55
N ARG A 254 25.64 5.79 12.57
CA ARG A 254 25.73 6.80 13.62
C ARG A 254 26.07 8.17 13.04
N ALA A 255 27.13 8.28 12.24
CA ALA A 255 27.54 9.52 11.60
C ALA A 255 26.41 10.15 10.75
N ARG A 256 25.66 9.30 10.03
CA ARG A 256 24.53 9.74 9.20
C ARG A 256 23.37 10.28 10.04
N VAL A 257 23.07 9.66 11.18
CA VAL A 257 22.03 10.15 12.11
C VAL A 257 22.47 11.46 12.76
N GLU A 258 23.73 11.58 13.14
CA GLU A 258 24.29 12.82 13.71
C GLU A 258 24.30 13.97 12.70
N GLN A 259 24.58 13.70 11.44
CA GLN A 259 24.47 14.68 10.36
C GLN A 259 23.01 15.08 10.08
N ALA A 260 22.07 14.15 10.22
CA ALA A 260 20.65 14.36 9.93
C ALA A 260 19.92 15.15 11.01
N LEU A 261 20.40 15.12 12.24
CA LEU A 261 19.75 15.76 13.40
C LEU A 261 20.71 16.76 14.06
N PRO A 262 20.33 18.02 14.18
CA PRO A 262 21.25 19.09 14.56
C PRO A 262 21.81 18.93 16.00
N GLY A 263 23.07 19.21 16.16
CA GLY A 263 23.75 19.39 17.44
C GLY A 263 23.71 18.17 18.37
N ALA A 264 23.28 18.38 19.59
CA ALA A 264 23.22 17.37 20.63
C ALA A 264 22.12 16.31 20.33
N ALA A 265 21.06 16.66 19.57
CA ALA A 265 19.97 15.75 19.25
C ALA A 265 20.46 14.50 18.53
N GLY A 266 21.28 14.63 17.49
CA GLY A 266 21.83 13.48 16.76
C GLY A 266 22.64 12.52 17.65
N ARG A 267 23.47 13.06 18.55
CA ARG A 267 24.27 12.26 19.49
C ARG A 267 23.41 11.52 20.53
N SER A 268 22.25 12.07 20.88
CA SER A 268 21.35 11.49 21.87
C SER A 268 20.49 10.35 21.32
N VAL A 269 20.40 10.18 20.00
CA VAL A 269 19.61 9.14 19.35
C VAL A 269 20.20 7.76 19.62
N ARG A 270 19.39 6.86 20.15
CA ARG A 270 19.73 5.42 20.29
C ARG A 270 19.20 4.65 19.09
N ILE A 271 20.11 4.18 18.25
CA ILE A 271 19.79 3.39 17.06
C ILE A 271 19.41 1.97 17.52
N ALA A 272 18.19 1.56 17.23
CA ALA A 272 17.70 0.21 17.55
C ALA A 272 17.94 -0.76 16.39
N GLU A 273 17.75 -0.29 15.15
CA GLU A 273 17.83 -1.12 13.95
C GLU A 273 18.26 -0.26 12.75
N ALA A 274 19.03 -0.84 11.85
CA ALA A 274 19.32 -0.26 10.55
C ALA A 274 19.32 -1.36 9.49
N HIS A 275 18.62 -1.13 8.37
CA HIS A 275 18.71 -2.03 7.23
C HIS A 275 18.46 -1.30 5.90
N THR A 276 18.95 -1.90 4.83
CA THR A 276 18.81 -1.37 3.48
C THR A 276 17.83 -2.23 2.67
N TYR A 277 17.10 -1.59 1.77
CA TYR A 277 16.24 -2.29 0.81
C TYR A 277 16.30 -1.63 -0.57
N ARG A 278 16.20 -2.47 -1.60
CA ARG A 278 16.18 -2.02 -2.99
C ARG A 278 14.85 -1.37 -3.30
N LEU A 279 14.91 -0.38 -4.18
CA LEU A 279 13.75 0.28 -4.74
C LEU A 279 13.59 -0.17 -6.19
N ALA A 280 12.40 -0.59 -6.56
CA ALA A 280 12.08 -0.98 -7.92
C ALA A 280 10.67 -0.54 -8.27
N ARG A 281 10.43 -0.29 -9.55
CA ARG A 281 9.08 -0.22 -10.11
C ARG A 281 8.82 -1.45 -10.97
N PHE A 282 7.59 -1.84 -11.01
CA PHE A 282 7.08 -2.91 -11.84
C PHE A 282 5.64 -2.61 -12.21
N LEU A 283 5.21 -2.96 -13.42
CA LEU A 283 3.83 -2.89 -13.84
C LEU A 283 3.55 -4.02 -14.82
N LEU A 284 2.52 -4.80 -14.55
CA LEU A 284 1.99 -5.77 -15.49
C LEU A 284 1.31 -5.08 -16.68
N PRO A 285 1.42 -5.62 -17.91
CA PRO A 285 0.73 -5.08 -19.08
C PRO A 285 -0.80 -5.27 -18.99
N ARG A 286 -1.25 -6.24 -18.21
CA ARG A 286 -2.67 -6.54 -17.92
C ARG A 286 -2.79 -7.22 -16.56
N TYR A 287 -3.88 -6.96 -15.84
CA TYR A 287 -4.11 -7.51 -14.50
C TYR A 287 -4.92 -8.82 -14.54
N ARG A 288 -4.96 -9.48 -15.72
CA ARG A 288 -5.68 -10.74 -15.91
C ARG A 288 -4.96 -11.66 -16.90
N ALA A 289 -4.96 -12.96 -16.60
CA ALA A 289 -4.58 -14.03 -17.50
C ALA A 289 -5.64 -15.17 -17.36
N GLY A 290 -6.55 -15.27 -18.31
CA GLY A 290 -7.69 -16.16 -18.18
C GLY A 290 -8.53 -15.86 -16.94
N ARG A 291 -8.62 -16.81 -16.03
CA ARG A 291 -9.33 -16.67 -14.75
C ARG A 291 -8.41 -16.36 -13.56
N VAL A 292 -7.17 -16.00 -13.82
CA VAL A 292 -6.22 -15.52 -12.81
C VAL A 292 -6.15 -14.00 -12.88
N LEU A 293 -6.50 -13.35 -11.77
CA LEU A 293 -6.50 -11.89 -11.58
C LEU A 293 -5.34 -11.49 -10.69
N PHE A 294 -4.74 -10.34 -10.91
CA PHE A 294 -3.59 -9.85 -10.17
C PHE A 294 -3.90 -8.53 -9.46
N ALA A 295 -3.47 -8.39 -8.19
CA ALA A 295 -3.66 -7.17 -7.40
C ALA A 295 -2.43 -6.86 -6.52
N GLY A 296 -2.22 -5.59 -6.20
CA GLY A 296 -1.14 -5.12 -5.35
C GLY A 296 0.25 -5.47 -5.89
N ASP A 297 1.17 -5.88 -5.00
CA ASP A 297 2.57 -6.18 -5.35
C ASP A 297 2.71 -7.30 -6.41
N ALA A 298 1.72 -8.16 -6.60
CA ALA A 298 1.70 -9.15 -7.67
C ALA A 298 1.50 -8.51 -9.06
N ALA A 299 0.80 -7.37 -9.12
CA ALA A 299 0.47 -6.64 -10.33
C ALA A 299 1.41 -5.44 -10.59
N HIS A 300 1.83 -4.74 -9.54
CA HIS A 300 2.64 -3.53 -9.65
C HIS A 300 3.50 -3.27 -8.41
N LEU A 301 4.62 -2.58 -8.60
CA LEU A 301 5.48 -2.04 -7.56
C LEU A 301 5.79 -0.58 -7.87
N THR A 302 5.84 0.24 -6.83
CA THR A 302 6.29 1.64 -6.91
C THR A 302 7.47 1.88 -5.98
N SER A 303 8.12 3.03 -6.06
CA SER A 303 9.05 3.43 -5.01
C SER A 303 8.29 3.57 -3.66
N THR A 304 9.01 3.45 -2.56
CA THR A 304 8.41 3.59 -1.22
C THR A 304 8.06 5.04 -0.87
N ALA A 305 8.44 6.01 -1.73
CA ALA A 305 8.20 7.42 -1.48
C ALA A 305 6.70 7.75 -1.42
N GLY A 306 6.30 8.29 -0.28
CA GLY A 306 4.92 8.68 -0.03
C GLY A 306 4.00 7.58 0.47
N GLY A 307 4.47 6.33 0.57
CA GLY A 307 3.65 5.21 1.08
C GLY A 307 2.48 4.81 0.18
N LEU A 308 2.63 4.96 -1.15
CA LEU A 308 1.50 4.78 -2.09
C LEU A 308 1.18 3.32 -2.39
N ASN A 309 2.19 2.44 -2.44
CA ASN A 309 2.06 1.11 -3.06
C ASN A 309 1.04 0.20 -2.33
N MET A 310 1.17 0.00 -1.02
CA MET A 310 0.22 -0.80 -0.24
C MET A 310 -1.19 -0.21 -0.29
N ASN A 311 -1.32 1.10 -0.17
CA ASN A 311 -2.61 1.78 -0.23
C ASN A 311 -3.29 1.57 -1.59
N CYS A 312 -2.55 1.72 -2.68
CA CYS A 312 -3.04 1.41 -4.02
C CYS A 312 -3.43 -0.07 -4.17
N GLY A 313 -2.63 -1.00 -3.62
CA GLY A 313 -2.94 -2.43 -3.65
C GLY A 313 -4.23 -2.79 -2.89
N ILE A 314 -4.53 -2.09 -1.79
CA ILE A 314 -5.82 -2.25 -1.08
C ILE A 314 -6.97 -1.72 -1.96
N HIS A 315 -6.77 -0.60 -2.67
CA HIS A 315 -7.75 -0.11 -3.64
C HIS A 315 -8.00 -1.11 -4.77
N ASP A 316 -6.92 -1.73 -5.31
CA ASP A 316 -7.06 -2.79 -6.32
C ASP A 316 -7.89 -3.96 -5.80
N ALA A 317 -7.60 -4.42 -4.56
CA ALA A 317 -8.31 -5.52 -3.93
C ALA A 317 -9.81 -5.24 -3.83
N VAL A 318 -10.18 -4.04 -3.38
CA VAL A 318 -11.58 -3.65 -3.21
C VAL A 318 -12.30 -3.61 -4.55
N GLU A 319 -11.75 -2.91 -5.55
CA GLU A 319 -12.40 -2.73 -6.85
C GLU A 319 -12.49 -4.05 -7.63
N THR A 320 -11.39 -4.83 -7.66
CA THR A 320 -11.37 -6.14 -8.31
C THR A 320 -12.34 -7.12 -7.66
N ALA A 321 -12.37 -7.19 -6.32
CA ALA A 321 -13.25 -8.09 -5.61
C ALA A 321 -14.74 -7.73 -5.80
N ARG A 322 -15.09 -6.44 -5.83
CA ARG A 322 -16.44 -5.98 -6.13
C ARG A 322 -16.88 -6.34 -7.54
N ALA A 323 -16.04 -6.06 -8.52
CA ALA A 323 -16.33 -6.38 -9.92
C ALA A 323 -16.48 -7.91 -10.13
N LEU A 324 -15.58 -8.69 -9.54
CA LEU A 324 -15.65 -10.15 -9.58
C LEU A 324 -16.92 -10.70 -8.92
N ALA A 325 -17.29 -10.16 -7.75
CA ALA A 325 -18.51 -10.57 -7.06
C ALA A 325 -19.77 -10.26 -7.89
N ALA A 326 -19.82 -9.12 -8.56
CA ALA A 326 -20.92 -8.74 -9.45
C ALA A 326 -21.07 -9.72 -10.63
N VAL A 327 -19.95 -10.14 -11.23
CA VAL A 327 -19.95 -11.16 -12.29
C VAL A 327 -20.45 -12.50 -11.76
N LEU A 328 -19.95 -12.96 -10.60
CA LEU A 328 -20.31 -14.25 -10.02
C LEU A 328 -21.77 -14.34 -9.56
N ARG A 329 -22.38 -13.22 -9.21
CA ARG A 329 -23.82 -13.13 -8.86
C ARG A 329 -24.72 -12.94 -10.08
N GLY A 330 -24.15 -12.69 -11.25
CA GLY A 330 -24.92 -12.36 -12.45
C GLY A 330 -25.51 -10.95 -12.46
N ASP A 331 -25.01 -10.03 -11.62
CA ASP A 331 -25.45 -8.63 -11.55
C ASP A 331 -25.06 -7.86 -12.82
N THR A 332 -24.04 -8.34 -13.53
CA THR A 332 -23.54 -7.77 -14.79
C THR A 332 -23.46 -8.84 -15.86
N PRO A 333 -23.83 -8.55 -17.12
CA PRO A 333 -23.73 -9.52 -18.21
C PRO A 333 -22.26 -9.73 -18.59
N GLY A 334 -21.76 -10.96 -18.39
CA GLY A 334 -20.42 -11.38 -18.81
C GLY A 334 -19.29 -10.73 -18.00
N GLU A 335 -18.06 -10.87 -18.47
CA GLU A 335 -16.82 -10.48 -17.79
C GLU A 335 -16.33 -9.07 -18.15
N ALA A 336 -17.01 -8.37 -19.04
CA ALA A 336 -16.59 -7.03 -19.52
C ALA A 336 -16.44 -5.99 -18.39
N ALA A 337 -17.31 -6.04 -17.38
CA ALA A 337 -17.24 -5.16 -16.23
C ALA A 337 -16.00 -5.47 -15.36
N LEU A 338 -15.64 -6.75 -15.23
CA LEU A 338 -14.42 -7.15 -14.53
C LEU A 338 -13.17 -6.68 -15.29
N ASP A 339 -13.14 -6.89 -16.62
CA ASP A 339 -12.02 -6.43 -17.45
C ASP A 339 -11.87 -4.90 -17.41
N ALA A 340 -12.97 -4.15 -17.43
CA ALA A 340 -12.97 -2.71 -17.29
C ALA A 340 -12.43 -2.24 -15.92
N ALA A 341 -12.80 -2.91 -14.82
CA ALA A 341 -12.29 -2.60 -13.49
C ALA A 341 -10.77 -2.87 -13.37
N LEU A 342 -10.31 -3.99 -13.91
CA LEU A 342 -8.89 -4.35 -13.91
C LEU A 342 -8.05 -3.37 -14.74
N GLU A 343 -8.54 -2.99 -15.93
CA GLU A 343 -7.87 -2.01 -16.78
C GLU A 343 -7.89 -0.60 -16.17
N HIS A 344 -9.00 -0.21 -15.54
CA HIS A 344 -9.06 1.04 -14.76
C HIS A 344 -7.98 1.06 -13.68
N ARG A 345 -7.87 0.02 -12.85
CA ARG A 345 -6.85 -0.05 -11.79
C ARG A 345 -5.42 -0.02 -12.36
N ARG A 346 -5.17 -0.76 -13.45
CA ARG A 346 -3.88 -0.71 -14.14
C ARG A 346 -3.54 0.70 -14.64
N SER A 347 -4.51 1.36 -15.28
CA SER A 347 -4.37 2.72 -15.79
C SER A 347 -4.10 3.73 -14.67
N VAL A 348 -4.80 3.62 -13.53
CA VAL A 348 -4.55 4.45 -12.33
C VAL A 348 -3.11 4.29 -11.84
N VAL A 349 -2.59 3.06 -11.80
CA VAL A 349 -1.20 2.83 -11.40
C VAL A 349 -0.24 3.49 -12.41
N GLU A 350 -0.46 3.30 -13.69
CA GLU A 350 0.39 3.81 -14.76
C GLU A 350 0.41 5.34 -14.83
N THR A 351 -0.78 5.96 -14.78
CA THR A 351 -0.94 7.39 -15.06
C THR A 351 -0.92 8.28 -13.83
N ALA A 352 -1.22 7.74 -12.64
CA ALA A 352 -1.28 8.51 -11.41
C ALA A 352 -0.26 8.05 -10.36
N VAL A 353 -0.25 6.77 -9.98
CA VAL A 353 0.52 6.31 -8.81
C VAL A 353 2.02 6.28 -9.10
N LEU A 354 2.45 5.69 -10.22
CA LEU A 354 3.85 5.66 -10.64
C LEU A 354 4.44 7.06 -10.82
N PRO A 355 3.82 7.97 -11.59
CA PRO A 355 4.34 9.34 -11.75
C PRO A 355 4.45 10.10 -10.42
N ARG A 356 3.45 9.96 -9.53
CA ARG A 356 3.47 10.60 -8.20
C ARG A 356 4.57 10.07 -7.31
N SER A 357 4.80 8.75 -7.34
CA SER A 357 5.87 8.10 -6.60
C SER A 357 7.24 8.55 -7.12
N GLU A 358 7.41 8.66 -8.43
CA GLU A 358 8.65 9.11 -9.07
C GLU A 358 8.93 10.58 -8.82
N ALA A 359 7.93 11.46 -8.96
CA ALA A 359 8.08 12.90 -8.70
C ALA A 359 8.54 13.20 -7.27
N ARG A 360 8.20 12.36 -6.29
CA ARG A 360 8.66 12.51 -4.90
C ARG A 360 10.12 12.15 -4.70
N THR A 361 10.71 11.42 -5.63
CA THR A 361 12.09 10.95 -5.55
C THR A 361 13.02 11.66 -6.51
N ALA A 362 12.49 12.19 -7.62
CA ALA A 362 13.29 12.90 -8.61
C ALA A 362 13.89 14.18 -8.03
N GLY A 363 15.17 14.44 -8.29
CA GLY A 363 15.86 15.71 -7.94
C GLY A 363 15.96 16.01 -6.44
N LEU A 364 15.71 15.04 -5.54
CA LEU A 364 15.87 15.26 -4.09
C LEU A 364 17.31 15.51 -3.69
N ASP A 365 18.25 14.98 -4.47
CA ASP A 365 19.68 15.08 -4.23
C ASP A 365 20.35 16.07 -5.19
N SER A 366 19.57 16.87 -5.93
CA SER A 366 20.05 17.92 -6.80
C SER A 366 20.08 19.27 -6.06
N PRO A 367 21.26 19.76 -5.66
CA PRO A 367 21.36 21.08 -5.01
C PRO A 367 20.79 22.20 -5.86
N ALA A 368 20.84 22.05 -7.19
CA ALA A 368 20.33 23.05 -8.13
C ALA A 368 18.79 23.10 -8.18
N GLU A 369 18.10 21.97 -8.02
CA GLU A 369 16.64 21.89 -8.10
C GLU A 369 15.93 22.09 -6.75
N LEU A 370 16.62 21.79 -5.66
CA LEU A 370 16.03 21.80 -4.31
C LEU A 370 15.39 23.15 -3.93
N PRO A 371 16.02 24.32 -4.16
CA PRO A 371 15.41 25.60 -3.83
C PRO A 371 14.09 25.85 -4.56
N ALA A 372 14.04 25.51 -5.86
CA ALA A 372 12.82 25.68 -6.67
C ALA A 372 11.69 24.76 -6.18
N ARG A 373 12.01 23.54 -5.75
CA ARG A 373 11.04 22.57 -5.20
C ARG A 373 10.49 23.01 -3.86
N LEU A 374 11.34 23.48 -2.94
CA LEU A 374 10.90 24.02 -1.65
C LEU A 374 10.04 25.27 -1.84
N ALA A 375 10.43 26.15 -2.79
CA ALA A 375 9.61 27.31 -3.15
C ALA A 375 8.23 26.91 -3.73
N ALA A 376 8.17 25.84 -4.55
CA ALA A 376 6.90 25.31 -5.05
C ALA A 376 6.04 24.78 -3.91
N MET A 377 6.58 24.01 -2.98
CA MET A 377 5.86 23.53 -1.80
C MET A 377 5.36 24.66 -0.91
N ARG A 378 6.16 25.71 -0.76
CA ARG A 378 5.75 26.92 -0.02
C ARG A 378 4.54 27.59 -0.67
N ARG A 379 4.53 27.73 -2.00
CA ARG A 379 3.37 28.27 -2.75
C ARG A 379 2.15 27.38 -2.58
N THR A 380 2.32 26.06 -2.70
CA THR A 380 1.23 25.09 -2.48
C THR A 380 0.63 25.23 -1.08
N ALA A 381 1.45 25.35 -0.05
CA ALA A 381 0.98 25.52 1.33
C ALA A 381 0.31 26.87 1.60
N ALA A 382 0.70 27.91 0.87
CA ALA A 382 0.13 29.26 1.02
C ALA A 382 -1.23 29.43 0.32
N ASP A 383 -1.58 28.56 -0.66
CA ASP A 383 -2.86 28.62 -1.37
C ASP A 383 -3.77 27.46 -0.95
N PRO A 384 -4.92 27.73 -0.29
CA PRO A 384 -5.82 26.69 0.20
C PRO A 384 -6.31 25.71 -0.87
N ARG A 385 -6.56 26.16 -2.11
CA ARG A 385 -7.00 25.28 -3.20
C ARG A 385 -5.88 24.34 -3.65
N SER A 386 -4.68 24.88 -3.80
CA SER A 386 -3.49 24.07 -4.13
C SER A 386 -3.15 23.07 -3.02
N ALA A 387 -3.33 23.44 -1.75
CA ALA A 387 -3.13 22.54 -0.62
C ALA A 387 -4.10 21.35 -0.65
N VAL A 388 -5.40 21.62 -0.87
CA VAL A 388 -6.42 20.57 -1.03
C VAL A 388 -6.10 19.67 -2.22
N ASP A 389 -5.85 20.23 -3.41
CA ASP A 389 -5.52 19.44 -4.61
C ASP A 389 -4.27 18.56 -4.41
N TYR A 390 -3.24 19.12 -3.79
CA TYR A 390 -2.03 18.35 -3.45
C TYR A 390 -2.34 17.18 -2.51
N LEU A 391 -3.08 17.43 -1.44
CA LEU A 391 -3.37 16.40 -0.44
C LEU A 391 -4.36 15.34 -0.96
N LEU A 392 -5.33 15.69 -1.81
CA LEU A 392 -6.19 14.72 -2.51
C LEU A 392 -5.36 13.74 -3.31
N LYS A 393 -4.44 14.24 -4.15
CA LYS A 393 -3.52 13.42 -4.95
C LYS A 393 -2.51 12.65 -4.09
N ALA A 394 -1.97 13.29 -3.05
CA ALA A 394 -1.02 12.68 -2.15
C ALA A 394 -1.61 11.56 -1.29
N SER A 395 -2.93 11.56 -1.12
CA SER A 395 -3.70 10.59 -0.34
C SER A 395 -4.48 9.60 -1.19
N LEU A 396 -4.33 9.63 -2.53
CA LEU A 396 -5.05 8.80 -3.50
C LEU A 396 -6.59 8.95 -3.43
N LEU A 397 -7.10 10.06 -2.88
CA LEU A 397 -8.55 10.31 -2.81
C LEU A 397 -9.15 10.56 -4.20
N ASP A 398 -8.40 11.17 -5.08
CA ASP A 398 -8.81 11.47 -6.48
C ASP A 398 -8.90 10.22 -7.38
N VAL A 399 -8.36 9.07 -6.94
CA VAL A 399 -8.33 7.80 -7.68
C VAL A 399 -8.78 6.61 -6.84
N ALA A 400 -9.43 6.87 -5.71
CA ALA A 400 -9.95 5.83 -4.83
C ALA A 400 -11.18 5.13 -5.42
N PRO A 401 -11.37 3.83 -5.13
CA PRO A 401 -12.64 3.17 -5.41
C PRO A 401 -13.82 3.88 -4.75
N ARG A 402 -14.98 3.89 -5.40
CA ARG A 402 -16.18 4.47 -4.82
C ARG A 402 -16.60 3.72 -3.53
N PRO A 403 -17.18 4.40 -2.54
CA PRO A 403 -17.71 3.77 -1.33
C PRO A 403 -18.73 2.65 -1.63
N LEU A 404 -18.83 1.65 -0.73
CA LEU A 404 -19.83 0.57 -0.84
C LEU A 404 -21.25 1.03 -0.49
N LYS A 405 -21.36 2.00 0.43
CA LYS A 405 -22.64 2.55 0.86
C LYS A 405 -23.00 3.72 -0.05
N GLY A 406 -24.17 3.58 -0.72
CA GLY A 406 -24.63 4.51 -1.75
C GLY A 406 -24.67 5.97 -1.33
N ASP A 407 -24.44 6.81 -2.30
CA ASP A 407 -24.91 8.17 -2.61
C ASP A 407 -24.85 9.31 -1.55
N ALA A 408 -24.62 9.08 -0.27
CA ALA A 408 -24.55 10.17 0.69
C ALA A 408 -23.30 11.08 0.53
N HIS A 409 -22.27 10.61 -0.18
CA HIS A 409 -21.03 11.37 -0.43
C HIS A 409 -20.93 11.95 -1.85
N ALA A 410 -21.69 11.41 -2.80
CA ALA A 410 -21.73 11.90 -4.19
C ALA A 410 -22.32 13.31 -4.29
N ASP A 411 -23.26 13.66 -3.40
CA ASP A 411 -23.88 14.99 -3.35
C ASP A 411 -22.93 16.09 -2.85
N LEU A 412 -21.96 15.75 -2.00
CA LEU A 412 -20.99 16.73 -1.48
C LEU A 412 -19.94 17.11 -2.53
N VAL A 413 -19.51 16.17 -3.38
CA VAL A 413 -18.54 16.44 -4.45
C VAL A 413 -19.18 17.20 -5.62
N SER A 414 -20.45 16.95 -5.90
CA SER A 414 -21.22 17.69 -6.94
C SER A 414 -21.50 19.13 -6.55
N GLN A 415 -21.62 19.45 -5.27
CA GLN A 415 -21.85 20.83 -4.80
C GLN A 415 -20.58 21.67 -4.72
N ALA A 416 -19.39 21.04 -4.64
CA ALA A 416 -18.10 21.75 -4.62
C ALA A 416 -17.61 22.18 -6.01
N HIS A 417 -18.29 21.75 -7.09
CA HIS A 417 -17.98 22.10 -8.48
C HIS A 417 -19.03 23.02 -9.13
N ARG A 418 -19.94 23.60 -8.35
CA ARG A 418 -20.86 24.66 -8.81
C ARG A 418 -20.46 26.03 -8.31
#